data_50471f59c020b88b8eb6e8d12f47da84
#
_entry.id   50471f59c020b88b8eb6e8d12f47da84
#
_cell.length_a   1.000
_cell.length_b   1.000
_cell.length_c   1.000
_cell.angle_alpha   90.00
_cell.angle_beta   90.00
_cell.angle_gamma   90.00
#
_symmetry.space_group_name_H-M   'P 1'
#
loop_
_entity.id
_entity.type
_entity.pdbx_description
1 polymer ?
#
loop_
_entity_poly.entity_id
_entity_poly.type
_entity_poly.pdbx_seq_one_letter_code
_entity_poly.pdbx_strand_id
1 'polypeptide(L)'
;MGGLSPESLAAIRIVFFQECEQHLAEIETGLSALQGGDRDPETVNGVLRAVHSVRGGAGIFALDAIVQVSHRFETALAEVRAGRLELEPDIVRVLLRAGDLLGDLVEAAREGRTVDPGRAAPLLEALAAIIPESPEPSEFGALNFEPRTVVFQPLDPTGRVQRARLGPGAA
;
A
#
# COMPACT_ATOMS: atom_id res chain seq x y z
N MET A 1 -7.74 6.99 27.53
CA MET A 1 -7.24 6.61 26.19
C MET A 1 -6.93 5.13 26.24
N GLY A 2 -7.83 4.30 25.73
CA GLY A 2 -7.65 2.85 25.72
C GLY A 2 -6.70 2.42 24.61
N GLY A 3 -5.42 2.33 24.90
CA GLY A 3 -4.48 1.61 24.02
C GLY A 3 -4.85 0.12 24.02
N LEU A 4 -4.64 -0.55 22.89
CA LEU A 4 -4.81 -2.00 22.77
C LEU A 4 -3.91 -2.69 23.81
N SER A 5 -4.43 -3.72 24.50
CA SER A 5 -3.60 -4.50 25.42
C SER A 5 -2.49 -5.22 24.67
N PRO A 6 -1.36 -5.56 25.31
CA PRO A 6 -0.28 -6.33 24.66
C PRO A 6 -0.79 -7.67 24.07
N GLU A 7 -1.76 -8.30 24.72
CA GLU A 7 -2.39 -9.53 24.25
C GLU A 7 -3.22 -9.30 22.99
N SER A 8 -3.97 -8.20 22.93
CA SER A 8 -4.72 -7.81 21.73
C SER A 8 -3.81 -7.51 20.56
N LEU A 9 -2.69 -6.80 20.80
CA LEU A 9 -1.70 -6.51 19.77
C LEU A 9 -1.04 -7.80 19.25
N ALA A 10 -0.73 -8.76 20.13
CA ALA A 10 -0.19 -10.03 19.73
C ALA A 10 -1.17 -10.85 18.86
N ALA A 11 -2.46 -10.85 19.24
CA ALA A 11 -3.50 -11.51 18.45
C ALA A 11 -3.68 -10.89 17.07
N ILE A 12 -3.72 -9.55 16.99
CA ILE A 12 -3.83 -8.81 15.71
C ILE A 12 -2.59 -9.07 14.84
N ARG A 13 -1.40 -9.16 15.44
CA ARG A 13 -0.16 -9.47 14.72
C ARG A 13 -0.20 -10.85 14.07
N ILE A 14 -0.74 -11.86 14.75
CA ILE A 14 -0.91 -13.21 14.18
C ILE A 14 -1.83 -13.14 12.95
N VAL A 15 -2.98 -12.48 13.07
CA VAL A 15 -3.92 -12.32 11.96
C VAL A 15 -3.27 -11.58 10.79
N PHE A 16 -2.52 -10.52 11.06
CA PHE A 16 -1.78 -9.79 10.04
C PHE A 16 -0.86 -10.69 9.22
N PHE A 17 -0.06 -11.55 9.86
CA PHE A 17 0.83 -12.44 9.11
C PHE A 17 0.08 -13.52 8.34
N GLN A 18 -1.07 -13.99 8.84
CA GLN A 18 -1.94 -14.91 8.08
C GLN A 18 -2.53 -14.24 6.84
N GLU A 19 -2.96 -12.99 6.94
CA GLU A 19 -3.42 -12.20 5.79
C GLU A 19 -2.28 -11.94 4.80
N CYS A 20 -1.06 -11.66 5.28
CA CYS A 20 0.11 -11.50 4.42
C CYS A 20 0.39 -12.75 3.57
N GLU A 21 0.23 -13.96 4.11
CA GLU A 21 0.42 -15.19 3.34
C GLU A 21 -0.53 -15.26 2.14
N GLN A 22 -1.78 -14.85 2.32
CA GLN A 22 -2.78 -14.80 1.23
C GLN A 22 -2.41 -13.74 0.19
N HIS A 23 -2.05 -12.54 0.64
CA HIS A 23 -1.65 -11.47 -0.27
C HIS A 23 -0.36 -11.78 -1.03
N LEU A 24 0.61 -12.42 -0.40
CA LEU A 24 1.84 -12.86 -1.06
C LEU A 24 1.55 -13.91 -2.14
N ALA A 25 0.62 -14.84 -1.90
CA ALA A 25 0.19 -15.81 -2.91
C ALA A 25 -0.53 -15.14 -4.09
N GLU A 26 -1.35 -14.12 -3.84
CA GLU A 26 -1.98 -13.30 -4.88
C GLU A 26 -0.93 -12.55 -5.72
N ILE A 27 0.07 -11.96 -5.06
CA ILE A 27 1.19 -11.26 -5.72
C ILE A 27 1.96 -12.24 -6.61
N GLU A 28 2.36 -13.39 -6.09
CA GLU A 28 3.10 -14.41 -6.83
C GLU A 28 2.31 -14.89 -8.07
N THR A 29 1.03 -15.19 -7.89
CA THR A 29 0.14 -15.63 -8.97
C THR A 29 0.03 -14.56 -10.06
N GLY A 30 -0.22 -13.32 -9.67
CA GLY A 30 -0.34 -12.20 -10.61
C GLY A 30 0.96 -11.92 -11.36
N LEU A 31 2.10 -11.89 -10.66
CA LEU A 31 3.41 -11.68 -11.29
C LEU A 31 3.80 -12.82 -12.22
N SER A 32 3.48 -14.07 -11.87
CA SER A 32 3.68 -15.24 -12.75
C SER A 32 2.85 -15.13 -14.01
N ALA A 33 1.60 -14.66 -13.92
CA ALA A 33 0.75 -14.41 -15.10
C ALA A 33 1.36 -13.32 -15.99
N LEU A 34 1.84 -12.20 -15.41
CA LEU A 34 2.51 -11.14 -16.16
C LEU A 34 3.79 -11.65 -16.84
N GLN A 35 4.57 -12.51 -16.18
CA GLN A 35 5.74 -13.16 -16.77
C GLN A 35 5.35 -14.07 -17.93
N GLY A 36 4.22 -14.75 -17.82
CA GLY A 36 3.65 -15.59 -18.89
C GLY A 36 3.06 -14.82 -20.07
N GLY A 37 3.08 -13.49 -20.02
CA GLY A 37 2.60 -12.62 -21.10
C GLY A 37 1.19 -12.07 -20.89
N ASP A 38 0.57 -12.32 -19.73
CA ASP A 38 -0.70 -11.68 -19.38
C ASP A 38 -0.52 -10.16 -19.35
N ARG A 39 -1.49 -9.45 -19.90
CA ARG A 39 -1.53 -7.98 -19.96
C ARG A 39 -2.89 -7.44 -19.56
N ASP A 40 -3.70 -8.28 -18.85
CA ASP A 40 -4.98 -7.86 -18.31
C ASP A 40 -4.74 -6.80 -17.21
N PRO A 41 -5.34 -5.59 -17.33
CA PRO A 41 -5.26 -4.58 -16.29
C PRO A 41 -5.72 -5.07 -14.90
N GLU A 42 -6.64 -6.02 -14.85
CA GLU A 42 -7.11 -6.58 -13.57
C GLU A 42 -6.04 -7.42 -12.88
N THR A 43 -5.16 -8.07 -13.62
CA THR A 43 -4.00 -8.77 -13.04
C THR A 43 -3.07 -7.79 -12.32
N VAL A 44 -2.74 -6.66 -12.97
CA VAL A 44 -1.93 -5.59 -12.35
C VAL A 44 -2.65 -4.99 -11.14
N ASN A 45 -3.96 -4.72 -11.26
CA ASN A 45 -4.77 -4.19 -10.15
C ASN A 45 -4.82 -5.16 -8.97
N GLY A 46 -4.90 -6.46 -9.21
CA GLY A 46 -4.88 -7.50 -8.18
C GLY A 46 -3.58 -7.46 -7.38
N VAL A 47 -2.44 -7.46 -8.08
CA VAL A 47 -1.11 -7.36 -7.44
C VAL A 47 -0.99 -6.05 -6.66
N LEU A 48 -1.41 -4.93 -7.24
CA LEU A 48 -1.36 -3.62 -6.58
C LEU A 48 -2.15 -3.60 -5.28
N ARG A 49 -3.37 -4.12 -5.28
CA ARG A 49 -4.21 -4.20 -4.06
C ARG A 49 -3.58 -5.09 -2.99
N ALA A 50 -3.02 -6.22 -3.37
CA ALA A 50 -2.36 -7.13 -2.43
C ALA A 50 -1.13 -6.47 -1.78
N VAL A 51 -0.26 -5.82 -2.57
CA VAL A 51 0.90 -5.07 -2.04
C VAL A 51 0.45 -3.94 -1.11
N HIS A 52 -0.60 -3.20 -1.48
CA HIS A 52 -1.18 -2.13 -0.66
C HIS A 52 -1.67 -2.65 0.69
N SER A 53 -2.34 -3.79 0.71
CA SER A 53 -2.83 -4.42 1.95
C SER A 53 -1.68 -4.82 2.88
N VAL A 54 -0.63 -5.44 2.35
CA VAL A 54 0.59 -5.76 3.11
C VAL A 54 1.22 -4.51 3.71
N ARG A 55 1.36 -3.44 2.92
CA ARG A 55 1.91 -2.15 3.40
C ARG A 55 1.08 -1.56 4.54
N GLY A 56 -0.24 -1.54 4.37
CA GLY A 56 -1.15 -0.97 5.37
C GLY A 56 -1.03 -1.67 6.72
N GLY A 57 -1.05 -3.00 6.72
CA GLY A 57 -0.86 -3.79 7.94
C GLY A 57 0.55 -3.65 8.54
N ALA A 58 1.59 -3.63 7.71
CA ALA A 58 2.97 -3.47 8.16
C ALA A 58 3.20 -2.13 8.88
N GLY A 59 2.52 -1.07 8.46
CA GLY A 59 2.59 0.24 9.11
C GLY A 59 2.08 0.23 10.55
N ILE A 60 1.08 -0.59 10.87
CA ILE A 60 0.53 -0.72 12.23
C ILE A 60 1.59 -1.28 13.20
N PHE A 61 2.45 -2.16 12.70
CA PHE A 61 3.49 -2.84 13.50
C PHE A 61 4.88 -2.23 13.35
N ALA A 62 5.00 -1.05 12.72
CA ALA A 62 6.27 -0.36 12.46
C ALA A 62 7.31 -1.23 11.74
N LEU A 63 6.86 -2.03 10.78
CA LEU A 63 7.71 -2.89 9.96
C LEU A 63 8.26 -2.08 8.76
N ASP A 64 9.16 -1.15 9.05
CA ASP A 64 9.60 -0.10 8.11
C ASP A 64 10.18 -0.65 6.80
N ALA A 65 10.93 -1.76 6.85
CA ALA A 65 11.50 -2.37 5.64
C ALA A 65 10.39 -2.87 4.68
N ILE A 66 9.33 -3.49 5.22
CA ILE A 66 8.17 -3.93 4.44
C ILE A 66 7.45 -2.71 3.86
N VAL A 67 7.24 -1.67 4.67
CA VAL A 67 6.58 -0.43 4.22
C VAL A 67 7.35 0.23 3.07
N GLN A 68 8.68 0.32 3.17
CA GLN A 68 9.51 0.95 2.13
C GLN A 68 9.49 0.17 0.81
N VAL A 69 9.68 -1.15 0.87
CA VAL A 69 9.66 -2.01 -0.33
C VAL A 69 8.28 -1.98 -0.97
N SER A 70 7.22 -2.17 -0.17
CA SER A 70 5.84 -2.12 -0.66
C SER A 70 5.51 -0.79 -1.32
N HIS A 71 5.93 0.34 -0.74
CA HIS A 71 5.66 1.66 -1.29
C HIS A 71 6.27 1.83 -2.69
N ARG A 72 7.54 1.45 -2.87
CA ARG A 72 8.20 1.51 -4.19
C ARG A 72 7.56 0.55 -5.19
N PHE A 73 7.20 -0.64 -4.73
CA PHE A 73 6.53 -1.64 -5.54
C PHE A 73 5.15 -1.15 -6.02
N GLU A 74 4.34 -0.57 -5.13
CA GLU A 74 3.05 0.05 -5.49
C GLU A 74 3.23 1.16 -6.52
N THR A 75 4.24 2.01 -6.34
CA THR A 75 4.50 3.10 -7.29
C THR A 75 4.79 2.56 -8.68
N ALA A 76 5.66 1.54 -8.80
CA ALA A 76 5.96 0.91 -10.08
C ALA A 76 4.72 0.28 -10.73
N LEU A 77 3.91 -0.45 -9.96
CA LEU A 77 2.66 -1.05 -10.43
C LEU A 77 1.61 0.00 -10.84
N ALA A 78 1.56 1.14 -10.14
CA ALA A 78 0.69 2.25 -10.50
C ALA A 78 1.09 2.88 -11.83
N GLU A 79 2.39 2.99 -12.12
CA GLU A 79 2.90 3.46 -13.41
C GLU A 79 2.55 2.48 -14.55
N VAL A 80 2.64 1.18 -14.30
CA VAL A 80 2.19 0.14 -15.24
C VAL A 80 0.69 0.28 -15.51
N ARG A 81 -0.12 0.39 -14.46
CA ARG A 81 -1.57 0.57 -14.57
C ARG A 81 -1.97 1.83 -15.34
N ALA A 82 -1.21 2.89 -15.18
CA ALA A 82 -1.43 4.16 -15.89
C ALA A 82 -0.92 4.14 -17.35
N GLY A 83 -0.28 3.04 -17.79
CA GLY A 83 0.29 2.94 -19.13
C GLY A 83 1.55 3.79 -19.35
N ARG A 84 2.15 4.29 -18.28
CA ARG A 84 3.43 5.05 -18.35
C ARG A 84 4.66 4.17 -18.23
N LEU A 85 4.51 2.96 -17.73
CA LEU A 85 5.55 1.94 -17.66
C LEU A 85 5.06 0.67 -18.39
N GLU A 86 5.74 0.30 -19.46
CA GLU A 86 5.42 -0.90 -20.22
C GLU A 86 5.99 -2.16 -19.54
N LEU A 87 5.23 -3.25 -19.59
CA LEU A 87 5.64 -4.54 -19.03
C LEU A 87 6.61 -5.28 -19.96
N GLU A 88 7.78 -4.69 -20.17
CA GLU A 88 8.89 -5.36 -20.84
C GLU A 88 9.48 -6.46 -19.94
N PRO A 89 10.18 -7.45 -20.51
CA PRO A 89 10.73 -8.57 -19.73
C PRO A 89 11.63 -8.14 -18.56
N ASP A 90 12.38 -7.05 -18.72
CA ASP A 90 13.25 -6.52 -17.67
C ASP A 90 12.45 -5.89 -16.54
N ILE A 91 11.37 -5.19 -16.87
CA ILE A 91 10.46 -4.61 -15.89
C ILE A 91 9.77 -5.72 -15.08
N VAL A 92 9.23 -6.73 -15.77
CA VAL A 92 8.61 -7.88 -15.10
C VAL A 92 9.60 -8.57 -14.17
N ARG A 93 10.87 -8.70 -14.57
CA ARG A 93 11.92 -9.28 -13.72
C ARG A 93 12.17 -8.47 -12.44
N VAL A 94 12.16 -7.14 -12.53
CA VAL A 94 12.29 -6.26 -11.36
C VAL A 94 11.10 -6.41 -10.43
N LEU A 95 9.88 -6.48 -10.98
CA LEU A 95 8.65 -6.68 -10.19
C LEU A 95 8.62 -8.05 -9.50
N LEU A 96 9.08 -9.12 -10.17
CA LEU A 96 9.22 -10.46 -9.57
C LEU A 96 10.18 -10.43 -8.37
N ARG A 97 11.35 -9.81 -8.53
CA ARG A 97 12.31 -9.66 -7.43
C ARG A 97 11.74 -8.82 -6.27
N ALA A 98 10.86 -7.88 -6.55
CA ALA A 98 10.18 -7.11 -5.52
C ALA A 98 9.19 -7.97 -4.72
N GLY A 99 8.46 -8.85 -5.39
CA GLY A 99 7.59 -9.84 -4.76
C GLY A 99 8.37 -10.80 -3.86
N ASP A 100 9.48 -11.35 -4.37
CA ASP A 100 10.36 -12.28 -3.62
C ASP A 100 10.92 -11.61 -2.36
N LEU A 101 11.46 -10.40 -2.50
CA LEU A 101 11.99 -9.66 -1.35
C LEU A 101 10.89 -9.32 -0.32
N LEU A 102 9.71 -8.96 -0.78
CA LEU A 102 8.59 -8.67 0.10
C LEU A 102 8.20 -9.92 0.91
N GLY A 103 8.20 -11.10 0.29
CA GLY A 103 8.00 -12.38 0.95
C GLY A 103 9.06 -12.66 2.02
N ASP A 104 10.34 -12.51 1.66
CA ASP A 104 11.47 -12.69 2.60
C ASP A 104 11.36 -11.74 3.81
N LEU A 105 10.97 -10.49 3.59
CA LEU A 105 10.80 -9.50 4.67
C LEU A 105 9.64 -9.84 5.60
N VAL A 106 8.51 -10.30 5.05
CA VAL A 106 7.34 -10.71 5.84
C VAL A 106 7.68 -11.94 6.68
N GLU A 107 8.35 -12.94 6.10
CA GLU A 107 8.77 -14.13 6.82
C GLU A 107 9.75 -13.80 7.96
N ALA A 108 10.76 -12.98 7.67
CA ALA A 108 11.72 -12.55 8.68
C ALA A 108 11.04 -11.77 9.82
N ALA A 109 10.10 -10.88 9.49
CA ALA A 109 9.35 -10.13 10.49
C ALA A 109 8.45 -11.02 11.35
N ARG A 110 7.85 -12.07 10.76
CA ARG A 110 7.07 -13.07 11.48
C ARG A 110 7.91 -13.84 12.50
N GLU A 111 9.13 -14.19 12.12
CA GLU A 111 10.07 -14.92 12.97
C GLU A 111 10.86 -14.00 13.93
N GLY A 112 10.64 -12.70 13.90
CA GLY A 112 11.37 -11.73 14.71
C GLY A 112 12.83 -11.56 14.31
N ARG A 113 13.17 -11.94 13.06
CA ARG A 113 14.51 -11.74 12.49
C ARG A 113 14.62 -10.37 11.82
N THR A 114 15.76 -9.76 11.92
CA THR A 114 16.12 -8.57 11.13
C THR A 114 16.71 -8.97 9.79
N VAL A 115 16.24 -8.38 8.71
CA VAL A 115 16.86 -8.51 7.39
C VAL A 115 17.90 -7.41 7.25
N ASP A 116 19.07 -7.75 6.71
CA ASP A 116 20.11 -6.77 6.41
C ASP A 116 19.55 -5.69 5.46
N PRO A 117 19.58 -4.41 5.85
CA PRO A 117 19.14 -3.31 4.98
C PRO A 117 19.85 -3.29 3.63
N GLY A 118 21.08 -3.79 3.55
CA GLY A 118 21.84 -3.93 2.33
C GLY A 118 21.21 -4.87 1.28
N ARG A 119 20.34 -5.80 1.69
CA ARG A 119 19.61 -6.67 0.73
C ARG A 119 18.52 -5.93 -0.02
N ALA A 120 17.89 -4.96 0.60
CA ALA A 120 16.81 -4.20 -0.03
C ALA A 120 17.32 -3.08 -0.92
N ALA A 121 18.46 -2.48 -0.62
CA ALA A 121 18.98 -1.30 -1.31
C ALA A 121 19.11 -1.48 -2.84
N PRO A 122 19.72 -2.54 -3.40
CA PRO A 122 19.84 -2.69 -4.86
C PRO A 122 18.48 -2.82 -5.56
N LEU A 123 17.49 -3.42 -4.90
CA LEU A 123 16.16 -3.55 -5.47
C LEU A 123 15.38 -2.23 -5.39
N LEU A 124 15.51 -1.50 -4.29
CA LEU A 124 14.91 -0.17 -4.16
C LEU A 124 15.45 0.79 -5.22
N GLU A 125 16.74 0.72 -5.52
CA GLU A 125 17.37 1.47 -6.63
C GLU A 125 16.83 1.01 -7.99
N ALA A 126 16.73 -0.31 -8.22
CA ALA A 126 16.17 -0.85 -9.46
C ALA A 126 14.71 -0.43 -9.67
N LEU A 127 13.89 -0.48 -8.62
CA LEU A 127 12.51 0.01 -8.67
C LEU A 127 12.45 1.52 -8.95
N ALA A 128 13.31 2.30 -8.32
CA ALA A 128 13.38 3.74 -8.59
C ALA A 128 13.80 4.04 -10.03
N ALA A 129 14.72 3.25 -10.59
CA ALA A 129 15.23 3.44 -11.95
C ALA A 129 14.19 3.13 -13.04
N ILE A 130 13.24 2.22 -12.78
CA ILE A 130 12.18 1.89 -13.75
C ILE A 130 10.96 2.81 -13.66
N ILE A 131 10.79 3.55 -12.56
CA ILE A 131 9.70 4.50 -12.40
C ILE A 131 10.04 5.74 -13.24
N PRO A 132 9.21 6.11 -14.23
CA PRO A 132 9.45 7.33 -14.99
C PRO A 132 9.49 8.56 -14.08
N GLU A 133 10.46 9.45 -14.31
CA GLU A 133 10.43 10.76 -13.65
C GLU A 133 9.19 11.51 -14.16
N SER A 134 8.16 11.59 -13.32
CA SER A 134 6.98 12.39 -13.65
C SER A 134 7.37 13.86 -13.57
N PRO A 135 7.21 14.64 -14.65
CA PRO A 135 7.56 16.07 -14.63
C PRO A 135 6.60 16.91 -13.76
N GLU A 136 5.54 16.33 -13.22
CA GLU A 136 4.58 17.04 -12.37
C GLU A 136 4.19 16.18 -11.17
N PRO A 137 4.06 16.78 -9.97
CA PRO A 137 3.33 16.14 -8.90
C PRO A 137 1.91 15.88 -9.42
N SER A 138 1.52 14.60 -9.48
CA SER A 138 0.19 14.22 -9.91
C SER A 138 -0.84 15.08 -9.18
N GLU A 139 -1.85 15.60 -9.89
CA GLU A 139 -2.98 16.39 -9.34
C GLU A 139 -3.67 15.66 -8.15
N PHE A 140 -3.39 14.39 -7.93
CA PHE A 140 -3.80 13.63 -6.75
C PHE A 140 -3.04 14.00 -5.47
N GLY A 141 -1.87 14.67 -5.55
CA GLY A 141 -1.13 15.17 -4.39
C GLY A 141 -1.65 16.51 -3.86
N ALA A 142 -2.49 17.20 -4.61
CA ALA A 142 -3.06 18.49 -4.26
C ALA A 142 -4.54 18.43 -3.88
N LEU A 143 -5.05 17.29 -3.45
CA LEU A 143 -6.21 17.32 -2.57
C LEU A 143 -5.70 17.91 -1.26
N ASN A 144 -5.65 19.23 -1.19
CA ASN A 144 -5.65 19.97 0.07
C ASN A 144 -6.81 19.42 0.87
N PHE A 145 -6.51 18.41 1.68
CA PHE A 145 -7.39 18.01 2.75
C PHE A 145 -7.32 19.14 3.77
N GLU A 146 -8.01 20.25 3.49
CA GLU A 146 -8.35 21.17 4.55
C GLU A 146 -9.16 20.35 5.54
N PRO A 147 -8.67 20.16 6.77
CA PRO A 147 -9.46 19.49 7.79
C PRO A 147 -10.71 20.37 7.96
N ARG A 148 -11.80 19.98 7.30
CA ARG A 148 -13.10 20.53 7.69
C ARG A 148 -13.25 20.19 9.14
N THR A 149 -13.11 21.22 9.95
CA THR A 149 -13.43 21.12 11.36
C THR A 149 -14.89 20.69 11.43
N VAL A 150 -15.11 19.39 11.59
CA VAL A 150 -16.43 18.88 11.92
C VAL A 150 -16.67 19.36 13.35
N VAL A 151 -17.35 20.49 13.47
CA VAL A 151 -17.84 20.94 14.76
C VAL A 151 -18.90 19.93 15.16
N PHE A 152 -18.50 19.03 16.05
CA PHE A 152 -19.41 18.08 16.67
C PHE A 152 -20.33 18.89 17.57
N GLN A 153 -21.52 19.23 17.09
CA GLN A 153 -22.56 19.79 17.95
C GLN A 153 -23.13 18.63 18.78
N PRO A 154 -23.08 18.73 20.11
CA PRO A 154 -23.72 17.74 20.95
C PRO A 154 -25.22 17.68 20.60
N LEU A 155 -25.72 16.47 20.43
CA LEU A 155 -27.16 16.23 20.23
C LEU A 155 -27.92 16.85 21.40
N ASP A 156 -28.96 17.63 21.08
CA ASP A 156 -29.85 18.10 22.10
C ASP A 156 -30.55 16.92 22.78
N PRO A 157 -30.92 17.03 24.05
CA PRO A 157 -31.53 15.93 24.80
C PRO A 157 -32.88 15.43 24.25
N THR A 158 -33.40 16.08 23.21
CA THR A 158 -34.67 15.71 22.58
C THR A 158 -34.54 14.97 21.24
N GLY A 159 -33.27 14.75 20.76
CA GLY A 159 -32.98 13.90 19.58
C GLY A 159 -33.43 14.47 18.24
N ARG A 160 -33.74 15.77 18.12
CA ARG A 160 -34.09 16.41 16.86
C ARG A 160 -32.84 16.94 16.15
N VAL A 161 -32.63 16.42 14.93
CA VAL A 161 -31.61 16.94 14.02
C VAL A 161 -32.11 18.26 13.44
N GLN A 162 -31.51 19.39 13.82
CA GLN A 162 -31.72 20.66 13.09
C GLN A 162 -31.01 20.60 11.75
N ARG A 163 -31.78 20.65 10.67
CA ARG A 163 -31.20 20.84 9.34
C ARG A 163 -30.48 22.17 9.26
N ALA A 164 -29.17 22.13 9.08
CA ALA A 164 -28.41 23.32 8.74
C ALA A 164 -28.96 23.96 7.47
N ARG A 165 -29.44 25.20 7.55
CA ARG A 165 -29.76 26.01 6.39
C ARG A 165 -28.47 26.38 5.69
N LEU A 166 -28.30 25.88 4.46
CA LEU A 166 -27.29 26.41 3.55
C LEU A 166 -27.67 27.86 3.26
N GLY A 167 -26.84 28.80 3.63
CA GLY A 167 -26.97 30.21 3.27
C GLY A 167 -26.84 30.38 1.75
N PRO A 168 -27.51 31.36 1.13
CA PRO A 168 -27.39 31.59 -0.27
C PRO A 168 -25.99 32.09 -0.60
N GLY A 169 -25.35 31.44 -1.60
CA GLY A 169 -24.09 31.91 -2.16
C GLY A 169 -24.24 33.31 -2.74
N ALA A 170 -23.30 34.18 -2.39
CA ALA A 170 -23.12 35.46 -3.04
C ALA A 170 -22.52 35.22 -4.43
N ALA A 171 -23.08 35.93 -5.40
CA ALA A 171 -22.69 35.96 -6.81
C ALA A 171 -21.27 36.47 -7.04
#